data_d07c486a2edb07f35192d1a1778ae4d9
#
_entry.id   d07c486a2edb07f35192d1a1778ae4d9
#
_cell.length_a   1.000
_cell.length_b   1.000
_cell.length_c   1.000
_cell.angle_alpha   90.00
_cell.angle_beta   90.00
_cell.angle_gamma   90.00
#
_symmetry.space_group_name_H-M   'P 1'
#
loop_
_entity.id
_entity.type
_entity.pdbx_description
1 polymer ?
#
loop_
_entity_poly.entity_id
_entity_poly.type
_entity_poly.pdbx_seq_one_letter_code
_entity_poly.pdbx_strand_id
1 'polypeptide(L)'
;LMETDTTGNMDIVFLDVEMLGISGIETARILRERDSRVILIFVSCHNQYCKEMIEVQPYAFIDKPVSEEKLEKILKRVFETHLNSDDSYCFSYNKRQYNIPLNQIRFFQSDKRIVQINAVQLDMPELEYLFYGKLEEVERNLRKANVKFLRIRKSLLVNTRFIKEYSADRVVLDNGREVEISKNYRDHVRQHYISMLKGRRWE
;
A
#
# COMPACT_ATOMS: atom_id res chain seq x y z
N LEU A 1 16.50 0.56 -21.62
CA LEU A 1 16.46 1.09 -20.22
C LEU A 1 15.86 0.11 -19.21
N MET A 2 15.44 -1.08 -19.64
CA MET A 2 14.84 -2.10 -18.76
C MET A 2 15.81 -3.21 -18.32
N GLU A 3 17.09 -3.15 -18.67
CA GLU A 3 18.04 -4.23 -18.37
C GLU A 3 18.94 -3.99 -17.15
N THR A 4 18.88 -2.85 -16.48
CA THR A 4 19.91 -2.53 -15.48
C THR A 4 19.43 -2.34 -14.04
N ASP A 5 18.14 -2.47 -13.72
CA ASP A 5 17.75 -2.35 -12.30
C ASP A 5 16.60 -3.30 -11.93
N THR A 6 16.96 -4.53 -11.62
CA THR A 6 16.04 -5.56 -11.13
C THR A 6 15.95 -5.61 -9.60
N THR A 7 16.59 -4.71 -8.87
CA THR A 7 16.70 -4.75 -7.39
C THR A 7 16.21 -3.50 -6.68
N GLY A 8 15.87 -2.42 -7.39
CA GLY A 8 15.40 -1.19 -6.77
C GLY A 8 13.88 -1.17 -6.57
N ASN A 9 13.41 -1.11 -5.32
CA ASN A 9 12.04 -0.70 -5.05
C ASN A 9 11.87 0.77 -5.46
N MET A 10 11.07 1.02 -6.48
CA MET A 10 10.72 2.38 -6.88
C MET A 10 9.47 2.80 -6.12
N ASP A 11 9.55 3.86 -5.33
CA ASP A 11 8.39 4.38 -4.62
C ASP A 11 7.49 5.21 -5.54
N ILE A 12 8.09 6.03 -6.42
CA ILE A 12 7.40 6.91 -7.36
C ILE A 12 7.98 6.72 -8.76
N VAL A 13 7.12 6.56 -9.74
CA VAL A 13 7.51 6.49 -11.17
C VAL A 13 6.71 7.52 -11.97
N PHE A 14 7.43 8.37 -12.69
CA PHE A 14 6.87 9.27 -13.69
C PHE A 14 6.92 8.60 -15.05
N LEU A 15 5.78 8.51 -15.71
CA LEU A 15 5.65 7.87 -17.03
C LEU A 15 5.11 8.86 -18.05
N ASP A 16 5.84 9.04 -19.12
CA ASP A 16 5.26 9.66 -20.33
C ASP A 16 4.32 8.64 -20.98
N VAL A 17 3.14 9.08 -21.37
CA VAL A 17 2.18 8.22 -22.08
C VAL A 17 2.71 7.85 -23.45
N GLU A 18 3.28 8.81 -24.15
CA GLU A 18 3.81 8.65 -25.50
C GLU A 18 5.32 8.47 -25.47
N MET A 19 5.77 7.23 -25.55
CA MET A 19 7.19 6.88 -25.65
C MET A 19 7.45 6.07 -26.91
N LEU A 20 8.64 6.21 -27.50
CA LEU A 20 9.08 5.36 -28.61
C LEU A 20 9.25 3.91 -28.11
N GLY A 21 8.56 2.98 -28.75
CA GLY A 21 8.57 1.57 -28.40
C GLY A 21 7.40 1.19 -27.49
N ILE A 22 7.66 0.83 -26.24
CA ILE A 22 6.63 0.46 -25.26
C ILE A 22 5.98 1.74 -24.72
N SER A 23 4.65 1.82 -24.74
CA SER A 23 3.92 2.98 -24.21
C SER A 23 4.04 3.09 -22.68
N GLY A 24 3.83 4.31 -22.14
CA GLY A 24 3.80 4.50 -20.68
C GLY A 24 2.72 3.67 -19.99
N ILE A 25 1.58 3.45 -20.66
CA ILE A 25 0.48 2.63 -20.12
C ILE A 25 0.90 1.16 -20.03
N GLU A 26 1.55 0.64 -21.05
CA GLU A 26 2.04 -0.74 -21.07
C GLU A 26 3.16 -0.94 -20.05
N THR A 27 4.06 0.03 -19.91
CA THR A 27 5.07 0.07 -18.85
C THR A 27 4.42 0.07 -17.45
N ALA A 28 3.35 0.83 -17.28
CA ALA A 28 2.59 0.86 -16.02
C ALA A 28 1.93 -0.48 -15.68
N ARG A 29 1.40 -1.21 -16.68
CA ARG A 29 0.87 -2.57 -16.49
C ARG A 29 1.94 -3.53 -15.98
N ILE A 30 3.11 -3.53 -16.62
CA ILE A 30 4.25 -4.36 -16.22
C ILE A 30 4.70 -4.01 -14.78
N LEU A 31 4.75 -2.74 -14.44
CA LEU A 31 5.08 -2.30 -13.08
C LEU A 31 4.03 -2.77 -12.06
N ARG A 32 2.74 -2.69 -12.39
CA ARG A 32 1.66 -3.16 -11.52
C ARG A 32 1.68 -4.66 -11.27
N GLU A 33 2.10 -5.45 -12.24
CA GLU A 33 2.29 -6.89 -12.06
C GLU A 33 3.41 -7.21 -11.08
N ARG A 34 4.47 -6.39 -11.06
CA ARG A 34 5.64 -6.57 -10.19
C ARG A 34 5.43 -5.96 -8.80
N ASP A 35 4.95 -4.73 -8.73
CA ASP A 35 4.65 -4.03 -7.46
C ASP A 35 3.41 -3.15 -7.60
N SER A 36 2.33 -3.58 -6.93
CA SER A 36 1.07 -2.83 -6.90
C SER A 36 1.15 -1.52 -6.10
N ARG A 37 2.22 -1.30 -5.32
CA ARG A 37 2.38 -0.15 -4.42
C ARG A 37 3.05 1.05 -5.06
N VAL A 38 3.76 0.85 -6.17
CA VAL A 38 4.44 1.94 -6.88
C VAL A 38 3.47 3.07 -7.17
N ILE A 39 3.85 4.29 -6.82
CA ILE A 39 3.07 5.49 -7.11
C ILE A 39 3.34 5.88 -8.56
N LEU A 40 2.34 5.68 -9.42
CA LEU A 40 2.45 6.01 -10.84
C LEU A 40 1.89 7.42 -11.08
N ILE A 41 2.70 8.28 -11.69
CA ILE A 41 2.32 9.63 -12.11
C ILE A 41 2.54 9.71 -13.61
N PHE A 42 1.47 9.91 -14.38
CA PHE A 42 1.58 10.12 -15.81
C PHE A 42 1.87 11.58 -16.14
N VAL A 43 2.72 11.78 -17.15
CA VAL A 43 3.06 13.10 -17.70
C VAL A 43 2.76 13.06 -19.19
N SER A 44 1.76 13.81 -19.69
CA SER A 44 1.33 13.72 -21.08
C SER A 44 0.82 15.05 -21.64
N CYS A 45 0.88 15.18 -22.95
CA CYS A 45 0.23 16.28 -23.69
C CYS A 45 -1.26 16.03 -23.97
N HIS A 46 -1.75 14.77 -23.81
CA HIS A 46 -3.05 14.35 -24.29
C HIS A 46 -3.89 13.67 -23.21
N ASN A 47 -5.11 14.13 -23.01
CA ASN A 47 -6.07 13.58 -22.04
C ASN A 47 -6.95 12.43 -22.59
N GLN A 48 -6.73 12.00 -23.85
CA GLN A 48 -7.60 11.03 -24.52
C GLN A 48 -7.46 9.58 -24.05
N TYR A 49 -6.40 9.26 -23.30
CA TYR A 49 -6.10 7.90 -22.82
C TYR A 49 -6.72 7.55 -21.47
N CYS A 50 -7.64 8.38 -20.95
CA CYS A 50 -8.18 8.22 -19.59
C CYS A 50 -8.79 6.85 -19.28
N LYS A 51 -9.41 6.17 -20.26
CA LYS A 51 -10.05 4.87 -20.03
C LYS A 51 -9.04 3.74 -19.83
N GLU A 52 -7.98 3.70 -20.62
CA GLU A 52 -6.93 2.66 -20.54
C GLU A 52 -6.06 2.85 -19.30
N MET A 53 -5.89 4.09 -18.87
CA MET A 53 -5.13 4.42 -17.67
C MET A 53 -5.83 4.03 -16.37
N ILE A 54 -7.16 3.92 -16.35
CA ILE A 54 -7.93 3.51 -15.16
C ILE A 54 -7.48 2.15 -14.65
N GLU A 55 -7.14 1.21 -15.55
CA GLU A 55 -6.72 -0.14 -15.20
C GLU A 55 -5.43 -0.17 -14.37
N VAL A 56 -4.50 0.76 -14.64
CA VAL A 56 -3.20 0.82 -13.96
C VAL A 56 -3.21 1.68 -12.69
N GLN A 57 -4.38 2.26 -12.35
CA GLN A 57 -4.62 3.04 -11.13
C GLN A 57 -3.53 4.10 -10.88
N PRO A 58 -3.41 5.12 -11.74
CA PRO A 58 -2.44 6.18 -11.54
C PRO A 58 -2.80 7.03 -10.30
N TYR A 59 -1.78 7.54 -9.63
CA TYR A 59 -1.96 8.46 -8.52
C TYR A 59 -2.33 9.87 -9.01
N ALA A 60 -1.70 10.33 -10.09
CA ALA A 60 -1.92 11.65 -10.65
C ALA A 60 -1.56 11.73 -12.13
N PHE A 61 -2.06 12.80 -12.76
CA PHE A 61 -1.73 13.21 -14.12
C PHE A 61 -1.14 14.61 -14.10
N ILE A 62 -0.10 14.82 -14.91
CA ILE A 62 0.54 16.11 -15.13
C ILE A 62 0.51 16.39 -16.62
N ASP A 63 -0.14 17.50 -16.99
CA ASP A 63 -0.11 17.96 -18.37
C ASP A 63 1.25 18.59 -18.69
N LYS A 64 1.77 18.33 -19.87
CA LYS A 64 2.93 19.06 -20.42
C LYS A 64 2.49 20.44 -20.96
N PRO A 65 3.25 21.50 -20.73
CA PRO A 65 4.51 21.57 -20.01
C PRO A 65 4.31 21.43 -18.50
N VAL A 66 5.22 20.69 -17.84
CA VAL A 66 5.16 20.44 -16.40
C VAL A 66 5.44 21.76 -15.65
N SER A 67 4.48 22.24 -14.87
CA SER A 67 4.72 23.37 -13.99
C SER A 67 5.30 22.91 -12.66
N GLU A 68 6.28 23.66 -12.16
CA GLU A 68 6.94 23.40 -10.88
C GLU A 68 5.92 23.35 -9.73
N GLU A 69 4.98 24.30 -9.70
CA GLU A 69 3.92 24.39 -8.69
C GLU A 69 3.03 23.11 -8.66
N LYS A 70 2.62 22.62 -9.85
CA LYS A 70 1.80 21.43 -9.96
C LYS A 70 2.56 20.17 -9.51
N LEU A 71 3.83 20.08 -9.90
CA LEU A 71 4.72 18.99 -9.50
C LEU A 71 4.94 19.00 -7.98
N GLU A 72 5.28 20.15 -7.40
CA GLU A 72 5.48 20.31 -5.97
C GLU A 72 4.23 19.92 -5.17
N LYS A 73 3.05 20.37 -5.59
CA LYS A 73 1.78 20.05 -4.96
C LYS A 73 1.50 18.52 -4.97
N ILE A 74 1.77 17.85 -6.09
CA ILE A 74 1.58 16.40 -6.21
C ILE A 74 2.59 15.67 -5.33
N LEU A 75 3.88 16.03 -5.41
CA LEU A 75 4.91 15.40 -4.59
C LEU A 75 4.66 15.62 -3.09
N LYS A 76 4.31 16.83 -2.66
CA LYS A 76 3.95 17.10 -1.27
C LYS A 76 2.82 16.19 -0.80
N ARG A 77 1.77 16.05 -1.61
CA ARG A 77 0.65 15.15 -1.30
C ARG A 77 1.08 13.68 -1.26
N VAL A 78 1.95 13.24 -2.16
CA VAL A 78 2.53 11.89 -2.14
C VAL A 78 3.33 11.68 -0.85
N PHE A 79 4.22 12.61 -0.51
CA PHE A 79 5.01 12.54 0.72
C PHE A 79 4.11 12.47 1.96
N GLU A 80 3.12 13.33 2.07
CA GLU A 80 2.19 13.36 3.20
C GLU A 80 1.35 12.08 3.33
N THR A 81 0.93 11.49 2.21
CA THR A 81 -0.01 10.36 2.22
C THR A 81 0.64 8.98 2.09
N HIS A 82 1.82 8.90 1.47
CA HIS A 82 2.43 7.61 1.12
C HIS A 82 3.84 7.40 1.66
N LEU A 83 4.67 8.46 1.72
CA LEU A 83 6.08 8.32 2.09
C LEU A 83 6.37 8.82 3.50
N ASN A 84 5.76 9.91 3.93
CA ASN A 84 5.88 10.44 5.30
C ASN A 84 4.74 9.99 6.20
N SER A 85 4.49 8.69 6.32
CA SER A 85 3.96 8.26 7.59
C SER A 85 5.17 8.08 8.53
N ASP A 86 5.52 9.11 9.29
CA ASP A 86 6.36 8.98 10.51
C ASP A 86 5.73 8.01 11.51
N ASP A 87 4.56 7.49 11.14
CA ASP A 87 3.83 6.49 11.91
C ASP A 87 4.63 5.19 11.93
N SER A 88 5.16 4.89 13.08
CA SER A 88 5.90 3.66 13.32
C SER A 88 5.32 2.92 14.53
N TYR A 89 5.49 1.62 14.54
CA TYR A 89 5.12 0.77 15.66
C TYR A 89 6.34 0.45 16.51
N CYS A 90 6.32 0.96 17.75
CA CYS A 90 7.38 0.73 18.72
C CYS A 90 6.99 -0.44 19.64
N PHE A 91 7.89 -1.39 19.83
CA PHE A 91 7.70 -2.51 20.76
C PHE A 91 9.04 -2.98 21.33
N SER A 92 8.97 -3.73 22.42
CA SER A 92 10.15 -4.32 23.07
C SER A 92 10.15 -5.83 22.88
N TYR A 93 11.30 -6.35 22.46
CA TYR A 93 11.54 -7.79 22.39
C TYR A 93 12.98 -8.09 22.84
N ASN A 94 13.16 -9.09 23.69
CA ASN A 94 14.48 -9.49 24.22
C ASN A 94 15.30 -8.30 24.78
N LYS A 95 14.66 -7.44 25.56
CA LYS A 95 15.26 -6.22 26.16
C LYS A 95 15.77 -5.19 25.14
N ARG A 96 15.40 -5.32 23.87
CA ARG A 96 15.70 -4.34 22.81
C ARG A 96 14.44 -3.64 22.40
N GLN A 97 14.56 -2.37 22.05
CA GLN A 97 13.49 -1.57 21.46
C GLN A 97 13.56 -1.67 19.94
N TYR A 98 12.41 -1.89 19.33
CA TYR A 98 12.24 -1.93 17.88
C TYR A 98 11.27 -0.85 17.45
N ASN A 99 11.57 -0.24 16.32
CA ASN A 99 10.71 0.75 15.68
C ASN A 99 10.57 0.39 14.22
N ILE A 100 9.35 0.01 13.80
CA ILE A 100 9.08 -0.42 12.43
C ILE A 100 8.09 0.55 11.80
N PRO A 101 8.42 1.16 10.66
CA PRO A 101 7.48 1.99 9.91
C PRO A 101 6.19 1.23 9.59
N LEU A 102 5.02 1.82 9.85
CA LEU A 102 3.73 1.15 9.65
C LEU A 102 3.47 0.79 8.18
N ASN A 103 4.03 1.54 7.26
CA ASN A 103 3.96 1.24 5.83
C ASN A 103 4.74 -0.02 5.42
N GLN A 104 5.64 -0.50 6.25
CA GLN A 104 6.37 -1.76 6.06
C GLN A 104 5.70 -2.96 6.73
N ILE A 105 4.73 -2.73 7.63
CA ILE A 105 4.04 -3.81 8.33
C ILE A 105 2.86 -4.30 7.49
N ARG A 106 2.92 -5.58 7.09
CA ARG A 106 1.86 -6.25 6.32
C ARG A 106 0.67 -6.62 7.20
N PHE A 107 0.95 -7.23 8.35
CA PHE A 107 -0.09 -7.58 9.33
C PHE A 107 0.49 -7.81 10.74
N PHE A 108 -0.41 -7.74 11.71
CA PHE A 108 -0.19 -8.24 13.07
C PHE A 108 -1.07 -9.46 13.29
N GLN A 109 -0.49 -10.54 13.79
CA GLN A 109 -1.20 -11.76 14.12
C GLN A 109 -0.96 -12.11 15.59
N SER A 110 -2.02 -12.42 16.35
CA SER A 110 -1.87 -12.84 17.74
C SER A 110 -2.07 -14.33 17.91
N ASP A 111 -1.23 -14.93 18.74
CA ASP A 111 -1.45 -16.23 19.35
C ASP A 111 -1.33 -16.06 20.87
N LYS A 112 -2.47 -16.22 21.55
CA LYS A 112 -2.60 -15.98 23.00
C LYS A 112 -2.11 -14.58 23.40
N ARG A 113 -0.94 -14.47 24.04
CA ARG A 113 -0.31 -13.22 24.52
C ARG A 113 0.90 -12.81 23.69
N ILE A 114 1.15 -13.49 22.59
CA ILE A 114 2.23 -13.16 21.67
C ILE A 114 1.62 -12.52 20.43
N VAL A 115 2.15 -11.38 20.04
CA VAL A 115 1.82 -10.72 18.78
C VAL A 115 3.01 -10.85 17.85
N GLN A 116 2.75 -11.41 16.68
CA GLN A 116 3.68 -11.50 15.58
C GLN A 116 3.43 -10.32 14.64
N ILE A 117 4.50 -9.67 14.22
CA ILE A 117 4.50 -8.66 13.17
C ILE A 117 5.11 -9.29 11.94
N ASN A 118 4.39 -9.29 10.83
CA ASN A 118 4.96 -9.59 9.52
C ASN A 118 5.25 -8.27 8.81
N ALA A 119 6.51 -8.02 8.50
CA ALA A 119 6.98 -6.80 7.87
C ALA A 119 7.74 -7.10 6.56
N VAL A 120 7.81 -6.10 5.71
CA VAL A 120 8.53 -6.12 4.43
C VAL A 120 9.69 -5.16 4.52
N GLN A 121 10.88 -5.59 4.16
CA GLN A 121 12.07 -4.75 4.06
C GLN A 121 12.75 -4.98 2.70
N LEU A 122 13.48 -3.97 2.20
CA LEU A 122 14.06 -3.93 0.84
C LEU A 122 14.82 -5.21 0.44
N ASP A 123 15.58 -5.77 1.37
CA ASP A 123 16.44 -6.95 1.10
C ASP A 123 15.88 -8.25 1.69
N MET A 124 14.73 -8.17 2.40
CA MET A 124 14.10 -9.32 3.06
C MET A 124 12.59 -9.22 2.88
N PRO A 125 11.99 -9.99 1.98
CA PRO A 125 10.56 -9.91 1.65
C PRO A 125 9.65 -10.30 2.82
N GLU A 126 10.17 -11.00 3.81
CA GLU A 126 9.43 -11.35 5.02
C GLU A 126 10.32 -11.27 6.25
N LEU A 127 10.02 -10.30 7.12
CA LEU A 127 10.60 -10.19 8.46
C LEU A 127 9.50 -10.46 9.49
N GLU A 128 9.82 -11.30 10.45
CA GLU A 128 8.92 -11.62 11.54
C GLU A 128 9.49 -11.14 12.86
N TYR A 129 8.68 -10.41 13.60
CA TYR A 129 9.00 -9.98 14.96
C TYR A 129 7.94 -10.49 15.91
N LEU A 130 8.34 -10.81 17.13
CA LEU A 130 7.44 -11.30 18.17
C LEU A 130 7.52 -10.36 19.38
N PHE A 131 6.39 -10.06 20.01
CA PHE A 131 6.38 -9.37 21.29
C PHE A 131 5.19 -9.80 22.15
N TYR A 132 5.30 -9.59 23.44
CA TYR A 132 4.20 -9.85 24.36
C TYR A 132 3.20 -8.69 24.34
N GLY A 133 1.93 -8.99 24.06
CA GLY A 133 0.89 -7.98 23.99
C GLY A 133 -0.45 -8.55 23.57
N LYS A 134 -1.44 -7.66 23.46
CA LYS A 134 -2.77 -7.97 22.97
C LYS A 134 -3.03 -7.24 21.66
N LEU A 135 -3.64 -7.93 20.71
CA LEU A 135 -3.95 -7.35 19.41
C LEU A 135 -4.94 -6.17 19.51
N GLU A 136 -5.79 -6.16 20.54
CA GLU A 136 -6.70 -5.04 20.86
C GLU A 136 -5.94 -3.76 21.25
N GLU A 137 -4.81 -3.89 21.90
CA GLU A 137 -3.93 -2.76 22.27
C GLU A 137 -3.22 -2.21 21.01
N VAL A 138 -2.72 -3.12 20.17
CA VAL A 138 -2.14 -2.77 18.85
C VAL A 138 -3.16 -1.99 18.03
N GLU A 139 -4.37 -2.53 17.87
CA GLU A 139 -5.44 -1.89 17.10
C GLU A 139 -5.81 -0.49 17.66
N ARG A 140 -5.84 -0.35 18.97
CA ARG A 140 -6.10 0.94 19.63
C ARG A 140 -5.00 1.97 19.34
N ASN A 141 -3.74 1.56 19.42
CA ASN A 141 -2.60 2.42 19.14
C ASN A 141 -2.57 2.89 17.69
N LEU A 142 -3.03 2.05 16.77
CA LEU A 142 -3.06 2.34 15.33
C LEU A 142 -4.23 3.20 14.87
N ARG A 143 -5.23 3.49 15.74
CA ARG A 143 -6.43 4.26 15.34
C ARG A 143 -6.13 5.67 14.82
N LYS A 144 -5.06 6.29 15.31
CA LYS A 144 -4.66 7.65 14.92
C LYS A 144 -3.66 7.68 13.77
N ALA A 145 -3.18 6.51 13.35
CA ALA A 145 -2.20 6.40 12.30
C ALA A 145 -2.81 6.73 10.91
N ASN A 146 -1.98 7.27 10.03
CA ASN A 146 -2.34 7.51 8.65
C ASN A 146 -2.49 6.21 7.86
N VAL A 147 -1.73 5.19 8.24
CA VAL A 147 -1.83 3.84 7.68
C VAL A 147 -3.04 3.11 8.27
N LYS A 148 -3.91 2.61 7.41
CA LYS A 148 -5.14 1.92 7.84
C LYS A 148 -4.91 0.43 7.99
N PHE A 149 -5.22 -0.07 9.19
CA PHE A 149 -5.25 -1.49 9.50
C PHE A 149 -6.70 -1.96 9.68
N LEU A 150 -6.99 -3.14 9.16
CA LEU A 150 -8.33 -3.71 9.16
C LEU A 150 -8.34 -5.04 9.91
N ARG A 151 -9.17 -5.14 10.95
CA ARG A 151 -9.36 -6.38 11.69
C ARG A 151 -10.22 -7.32 10.86
N ILE A 152 -9.66 -8.47 10.45
CA ILE A 152 -10.36 -9.47 9.63
C ILE A 152 -10.66 -10.77 10.40
N ARG A 153 -9.94 -10.99 11.49
CA ARG A 153 -10.18 -12.09 12.46
C ARG A 153 -9.90 -11.58 13.88
N LYS A 154 -10.37 -12.32 14.88
CA LYS A 154 -10.01 -12.06 16.28
C LYS A 154 -8.50 -12.00 16.49
N SER A 155 -7.74 -12.78 15.74
CA SER A 155 -6.29 -12.90 15.85
C SER A 155 -5.50 -12.22 14.73
N LEU A 156 -6.13 -11.44 13.82
CA LEU A 156 -5.42 -10.90 12.66
C LEU A 156 -5.90 -9.48 12.30
N LEU A 157 -4.93 -8.57 12.22
CA LEU A 157 -5.08 -7.18 11.84
C LEU A 157 -4.19 -6.91 10.62
N VAL A 158 -4.77 -6.61 9.48
CA VAL A 158 -4.08 -6.48 8.19
C VAL A 158 -3.98 -5.04 7.77
N ASN A 159 -2.82 -4.63 7.27
CA ASN A 159 -2.63 -3.35 6.63
C ASN A 159 -3.31 -3.36 5.25
N THR A 160 -4.21 -2.41 5.03
CA THR A 160 -5.02 -2.35 3.80
C THR A 160 -4.19 -2.10 2.54
N ARG A 161 -2.97 -1.53 2.66
CA ARG A 161 -2.03 -1.34 1.54
C ARG A 161 -1.56 -2.65 0.92
N PHE A 162 -1.50 -3.71 1.70
CA PHE A 162 -1.02 -5.03 1.26
C PHE A 162 -2.15 -5.97 0.83
N ILE A 163 -3.41 -5.50 0.80
CA ILE A 163 -4.52 -6.28 0.26
C ILE A 163 -4.57 -6.08 -1.25
N LYS A 164 -4.24 -7.15 -1.99
CA LYS A 164 -4.29 -7.19 -3.46
C LYS A 164 -5.70 -7.44 -3.97
N GLU A 165 -6.41 -8.37 -3.33
CA GLU A 165 -7.75 -8.77 -3.72
C GLU A 165 -8.66 -8.85 -2.51
N TYR A 166 -9.93 -8.49 -2.70
CA TYR A 166 -10.98 -8.58 -1.69
C TYR A 166 -12.20 -9.31 -2.23
N SER A 167 -12.72 -10.25 -1.46
CA SER A 167 -14.01 -10.89 -1.68
C SER A 167 -14.87 -10.88 -0.41
N ALA A 168 -16.10 -11.38 -0.49
CA ALA A 168 -17.03 -11.34 0.64
C ALA A 168 -16.55 -12.10 1.88
N ASP A 169 -15.69 -13.09 1.71
CA ASP A 169 -15.25 -14.02 2.76
C ASP A 169 -13.73 -14.14 2.92
N ARG A 170 -12.95 -13.53 2.04
CA ARG A 170 -11.47 -13.57 2.09
C ARG A 170 -10.81 -12.34 1.51
N VAL A 171 -9.55 -12.16 1.85
CA VAL A 171 -8.62 -11.22 1.22
C VAL A 171 -7.39 -11.98 0.73
N VAL A 172 -6.78 -11.50 -0.35
CA VAL A 172 -5.48 -11.96 -0.84
C VAL A 172 -4.48 -10.85 -0.62
N LEU A 173 -3.36 -11.17 0.02
CA LEU A 173 -2.28 -10.22 0.26
C LEU A 173 -1.33 -10.15 -0.95
N ASP A 174 -0.47 -9.15 -0.96
CA ASP A 174 0.52 -8.90 -2.02
C ASP A 174 1.47 -10.09 -2.27
N ASN A 175 1.79 -10.86 -1.21
CA ASN A 175 2.60 -12.06 -1.28
C ASN A 175 1.82 -13.33 -1.69
N GLY A 176 0.57 -13.20 -2.14
CA GLY A 176 -0.29 -14.32 -2.54
C GLY A 176 -0.95 -15.07 -1.38
N ARG A 177 -0.72 -14.69 -0.13
CA ARG A 177 -1.37 -15.32 1.03
C ARG A 177 -2.86 -15.02 1.02
N GLU A 178 -3.67 -16.07 0.93
CA GLU A 178 -5.12 -15.99 1.12
C GLU A 178 -5.47 -16.04 2.60
N VAL A 179 -6.34 -15.13 3.04
CA VAL A 179 -6.80 -15.07 4.42
C VAL A 179 -8.31 -14.95 4.48
N GLU A 180 -8.95 -15.90 5.12
CA GLU A 180 -10.41 -15.92 5.33
C GLU A 180 -10.81 -14.80 6.31
N ILE A 181 -11.91 -14.11 6.03
CA ILE A 181 -12.54 -13.14 6.92
C ILE A 181 -13.53 -13.85 7.82
N SER A 182 -13.32 -13.83 9.13
CA SER A 182 -14.25 -14.44 10.08
C SER A 182 -15.63 -13.77 10.00
N LYS A 183 -16.70 -14.54 10.14
CA LYS A 183 -18.10 -14.09 9.96
C LYS A 183 -18.40 -12.76 10.68
N ASN A 184 -17.94 -12.61 11.93
CA ASN A 184 -18.17 -11.41 12.74
C ASN A 184 -17.49 -10.14 12.23
N TYR A 185 -16.55 -10.25 11.30
CA TYR A 185 -15.79 -9.12 10.75
C TYR A 185 -16.18 -8.78 9.30
N ARG A 186 -16.99 -9.61 8.63
CA ARG A 186 -17.35 -9.45 7.21
C ARG A 186 -18.03 -8.12 6.92
N ASP A 187 -19.01 -7.73 7.74
CA ASP A 187 -19.73 -6.46 7.54
C ASP A 187 -18.83 -5.26 7.73
N HIS A 188 -17.97 -5.28 8.76
CA HIS A 188 -16.99 -4.21 8.99
C HIS A 188 -16.01 -4.07 7.84
N VAL A 189 -15.45 -5.18 7.35
CA VAL A 189 -14.53 -5.20 6.21
C VAL A 189 -15.22 -4.71 4.94
N ARG A 190 -16.44 -5.17 4.67
CA ARG A 190 -17.26 -4.73 3.54
C ARG A 190 -17.52 -3.22 3.55
N GLN A 191 -17.92 -2.68 4.70
CA GLN A 191 -18.16 -1.24 4.83
C GLN A 191 -16.90 -0.42 4.57
N HIS A 192 -15.75 -0.90 5.06
CA HIS A 192 -14.47 -0.26 4.80
C HIS A 192 -14.16 -0.20 3.29
N TYR A 193 -14.34 -1.31 2.57
CA TYR A 193 -14.15 -1.34 1.11
C TYR A 193 -15.11 -0.44 0.35
N ILE A 194 -16.38 -0.43 0.73
CA ILE A 194 -17.38 0.46 0.14
C ILE A 194 -16.98 1.93 0.37
N SER A 195 -16.50 2.28 1.56
CA SER A 195 -16.05 3.65 1.86
C SER A 195 -14.82 4.05 1.05
N MET A 196 -13.88 3.13 0.82
CA MET A 196 -12.72 3.37 -0.04
C MET A 196 -13.12 3.62 -1.49
N LEU A 197 -14.09 2.86 -2.01
CA LEU A 197 -14.61 3.05 -3.37
C LEU A 197 -15.36 4.38 -3.51
N LYS A 198 -16.13 4.80 -2.48
CA LYS A 198 -16.83 6.10 -2.47
C LYS A 198 -15.89 7.30 -2.32
N GLY A 199 -14.79 7.17 -1.59
CA GLY A 199 -13.76 8.21 -1.44
C GLY A 199 -12.93 8.44 -2.70
N ARG A 200 -13.01 7.55 -3.67
CA ARG A 200 -12.42 7.65 -5.01
C ARG A 200 -13.43 8.25 -6.01
N ARG A 201 -14.19 9.28 -5.63
CA ARG A 201 -14.92 10.06 -6.64
C ARG A 201 -13.90 10.75 -7.53
N TRP A 202 -13.90 10.34 -8.76
CA TRP A 202 -13.21 10.96 -9.87
C TRP A 202 -13.98 12.26 -10.21
N GLU A 203 -13.45 13.42 -9.79
CA GLU A 203 -13.79 14.72 -10.35
C GLU A 203 -12.80 15.06 -11.46
#